data_eba841e432ccdf5aa792f7d4d21301a2
#
_entry.id   eba841e432ccdf5aa792f7d4d21301a2
#
_cell.length_a   1.000
_cell.length_b   1.000
_cell.length_c   1.000
_cell.angle_alpha   90.00
_cell.angle_beta   90.00
_cell.angle_gamma   90.00
#
_symmetry.space_group_name_H-M   'P 1'
#
loop_
_entity.id
_entity.type
_entity.pdbx_description
1 polymer ?
#
loop_
_entity_poly.entity_id
_entity_poly.type
_entity_poly.pdbx_seq_one_letter_code
_entity_poly.pdbx_strand_id
1 'polypeptide(L)'
;GVSCEKDAAVKEVQLELGGAEVYTGTLFELSGEESTAELVSGYLGTGRQKIDMNYVARHRGKKTKSNMQISGILKNEAKKLLRGTIDFVHGCVGAKGDEKEDVLLVGDNMVNQTIPLILCAEEDVEGNHGASIGKLDENMLFYAATRGIPPEEAQRLLTLAKIEAINSQIPSEEVRGAVETYL
;
A
#
# COMPACT_ATOMS: atom_id res chain seq x y z
N GLY A 1 -2.68 -9.82 -12.99
CA GLY A 1 -1.24 -9.99 -12.80
C GLY A 1 -0.43 -9.48 -13.97
N VAL A 2 0.83 -9.20 -13.76
CA VAL A 2 1.77 -8.65 -14.75
C VAL A 2 3.00 -9.54 -14.81
N SER A 3 3.47 -9.86 -16.03
CA SER A 3 4.75 -10.55 -16.26
C SER A 3 5.76 -9.56 -16.83
N CYS A 4 6.92 -9.48 -16.21
CA CYS A 4 8.01 -8.57 -16.58
C CYS A 4 9.17 -9.37 -17.18
N GLU A 5 9.41 -9.17 -18.46
CA GLU A 5 10.53 -9.74 -19.19
C GLU A 5 11.83 -8.95 -18.91
N LYS A 6 12.93 -9.37 -19.54
CA LYS A 6 14.24 -8.73 -19.33
C LYS A 6 14.18 -7.20 -19.49
N ASP A 7 14.78 -6.48 -18.52
CA ASP A 7 14.86 -5.01 -18.46
C ASP A 7 13.48 -4.31 -18.42
N ALA A 8 12.37 -5.06 -18.30
CA ALA A 8 11.04 -4.46 -18.23
C ALA A 8 10.81 -3.79 -16.87
N ALA A 9 10.09 -2.68 -16.89
CA ALA A 9 9.67 -1.97 -15.68
C ALA A 9 8.16 -1.77 -15.68
N VAL A 10 7.51 -2.04 -14.54
CA VAL A 10 6.10 -1.76 -14.33
C VAL A 10 5.91 -0.93 -13.06
N LYS A 11 5.03 0.05 -13.16
CA LYS A 11 4.52 0.79 -11.99
C LYS A 11 3.00 0.68 -11.97
N GLU A 12 2.46 0.23 -10.85
CA GLU A 12 1.04 0.15 -10.59
C GLU A 12 0.67 1.10 -9.46
N VAL A 13 -0.37 1.92 -9.66
CA VAL A 13 -0.93 2.78 -8.62
C VAL A 13 -2.39 2.39 -8.44
N GLN A 14 -2.76 2.02 -7.22
CA GLN A 14 -4.11 1.61 -6.83
C GLN A 14 -4.66 2.48 -5.72
N LEU A 15 -5.96 2.78 -5.78
CA LEU A 15 -6.71 3.43 -4.70
C LEU A 15 -8.02 2.67 -4.46
N GLU A 16 -8.16 2.13 -3.27
CA GLU A 16 -9.37 1.43 -2.83
C GLU A 16 -10.25 2.39 -2.02
N LEU A 17 -11.20 2.99 -2.71
CA LEU A 17 -12.12 3.99 -2.17
C LEU A 17 -13.57 3.51 -2.33
N GLY A 18 -14.28 3.31 -1.23
CA GLY A 18 -15.67 2.87 -1.26
C GLY A 18 -15.86 1.35 -1.30
N GLY A 19 -17.09 0.91 -1.65
CA GLY A 19 -17.47 -0.51 -1.60
C GLY A 19 -17.74 -1.03 -0.18
N ALA A 20 -18.71 -1.91 -0.01
CA ALA A 20 -18.97 -2.58 1.27
C ALA A 20 -17.92 -3.66 1.57
N GLU A 21 -17.56 -4.40 0.55
CA GLU A 21 -16.49 -5.41 0.58
C GLU A 21 -15.63 -5.23 -0.68
N VAL A 22 -14.33 -5.11 -0.48
CA VAL A 22 -13.32 -4.94 -1.53
C VAL A 22 -12.35 -6.10 -1.46
N TYR A 23 -12.13 -6.78 -2.57
CA TYR A 23 -11.14 -7.83 -2.73
C TYR A 23 -10.25 -7.46 -3.90
N THR A 24 -9.00 -7.17 -3.64
CA THR A 24 -8.07 -6.70 -4.66
C THR A 24 -6.69 -7.34 -4.50
N GLY A 25 -5.87 -7.27 -5.54
CA GLY A 25 -4.50 -7.74 -5.48
C GLY A 25 -3.86 -7.89 -6.84
N THR A 26 -2.53 -7.95 -6.83
CA THR A 26 -1.72 -8.10 -8.03
C THR A 26 -0.59 -9.10 -7.80
N LEU A 27 -0.32 -9.90 -8.81
CA LEU A 27 0.89 -10.71 -8.94
C LEU A 27 1.81 -10.05 -9.96
N PHE A 28 2.99 -9.64 -9.52
CA PHE A 28 4.11 -9.24 -10.36
C PHE A 28 5.05 -10.44 -10.54
N GLU A 29 5.07 -11.02 -11.73
CA GLU A 29 5.96 -12.11 -12.10
C GLU A 29 7.21 -11.50 -12.77
N LEU A 30 8.30 -11.35 -12.01
CA LEU A 30 9.57 -10.79 -12.47
C LEU A 30 10.42 -11.89 -13.10
N SER A 31 10.10 -12.27 -14.34
CA SER A 31 10.67 -13.42 -15.06
C SER A 31 12.01 -13.10 -15.71
N GLY A 32 12.18 -11.88 -16.21
CA GLY A 32 13.39 -11.48 -16.92
C GLY A 32 14.44 -10.85 -16.00
N GLU A 33 15.71 -11.01 -16.38
CA GLU A 33 16.84 -10.38 -15.68
C GLU A 33 16.67 -8.86 -15.64
N GLU A 34 17.00 -8.25 -14.49
CA GLU A 34 16.94 -6.81 -14.22
C GLU A 34 15.53 -6.18 -14.36
N SER A 35 14.47 -7.01 -14.44
CA SER A 35 13.11 -6.47 -14.42
C SER A 35 12.72 -5.87 -13.06
N THR A 36 11.82 -4.90 -13.10
CA THR A 36 11.42 -4.15 -11.90
C THR A 36 9.90 -3.99 -11.79
N ALA A 37 9.38 -4.03 -10.55
CA ALA A 37 7.99 -3.74 -10.26
C ALA A 37 7.87 -2.75 -9.08
N GLU A 38 7.04 -1.74 -9.25
CA GLU A 38 6.67 -0.79 -8.21
C GLU A 38 5.15 -0.83 -8.03
N LEU A 39 4.71 -1.05 -6.80
CA LEU A 39 3.32 -0.91 -6.38
C LEU A 39 3.19 0.27 -5.42
N VAL A 40 2.28 1.17 -5.70
CA VAL A 40 1.80 2.18 -4.76
C VAL A 40 0.32 1.97 -4.55
N SER A 41 -0.05 1.47 -3.39
CA SER A 41 -1.44 1.16 -3.05
C SER A 41 -1.93 2.03 -1.91
N GLY A 42 -3.12 2.60 -2.06
CA GLY A 42 -3.81 3.35 -1.02
C GLY A 42 -5.20 2.84 -0.74
N TYR A 43 -5.65 3.01 0.50
CA TYR A 43 -7.02 2.64 0.86
C TYR A 43 -7.60 3.57 1.94
N LEU A 44 -8.93 3.72 1.87
CA LEU A 44 -9.71 4.40 2.90
C LEU A 44 -10.86 3.48 3.33
N GLY A 45 -10.71 2.86 4.49
CA GLY A 45 -11.76 2.05 5.10
C GLY A 45 -12.58 2.87 6.10
N THR A 46 -13.89 2.93 5.89
CA THR A 46 -14.84 3.67 6.75
C THR A 46 -16.06 2.82 7.11
N GLY A 47 -16.79 3.21 8.15
CA GLY A 47 -17.99 2.48 8.56
C GLY A 47 -17.71 1.03 8.90
N ARG A 48 -18.36 0.08 8.21
CA ARG A 48 -18.19 -1.38 8.36
C ARG A 48 -17.55 -2.04 7.15
N GLN A 49 -16.88 -1.26 6.31
CA GLN A 49 -16.22 -1.77 5.11
C GLN A 49 -15.20 -2.86 5.44
N LYS A 50 -15.07 -3.82 4.52
CA LYS A 50 -14.05 -4.87 4.56
C LYS A 50 -13.16 -4.70 3.33
N ILE A 51 -11.86 -4.61 3.56
CA ILE A 51 -10.85 -4.48 2.49
C ILE A 51 -9.88 -5.65 2.65
N ASP A 52 -9.81 -6.50 1.65
CA ASP A 52 -8.90 -7.66 1.58
C ASP A 52 -7.97 -7.48 0.38
N MET A 53 -6.69 -7.29 0.64
CA MET A 53 -5.66 -7.03 -0.34
C MET A 53 -4.62 -8.15 -0.35
N ASN A 54 -4.20 -8.59 -1.53
CA ASN A 54 -3.19 -9.63 -1.69
C ASN A 54 -2.21 -9.28 -2.80
N TYR A 55 -1.04 -8.81 -2.44
CA TYR A 55 0.02 -8.43 -3.37
C TYR A 55 1.18 -9.41 -3.32
N VAL A 56 1.65 -9.83 -4.48
CA VAL A 56 2.75 -10.79 -4.59
C VAL A 56 3.78 -10.27 -5.60
N ALA A 57 5.02 -10.13 -5.17
CA ALA A 57 6.17 -9.91 -6.04
C ALA A 57 7.00 -11.19 -6.10
N ARG A 58 6.95 -11.89 -7.24
CA ARG A 58 7.69 -13.14 -7.46
C ARG A 58 8.90 -12.90 -8.32
N HIS A 59 10.07 -13.12 -7.75
CA HIS A 59 11.37 -12.94 -8.39
C HIS A 59 11.86 -14.28 -8.96
N ARG A 60 11.97 -14.37 -10.29
CA ARG A 60 12.56 -15.50 -11.02
C ARG A 60 13.84 -15.12 -11.76
N GLY A 61 13.85 -13.92 -12.33
CA GLY A 61 15.02 -13.39 -13.03
C GLY A 61 16.10 -12.93 -12.06
N LYS A 62 17.35 -12.89 -12.51
CA LYS A 62 18.47 -12.36 -11.75
C LYS A 62 18.38 -10.85 -11.61
N LYS A 63 18.83 -10.30 -10.46
CA LYS A 63 18.91 -8.87 -10.18
C LYS A 63 17.59 -8.11 -10.32
N THR A 64 16.47 -8.81 -10.21
CA THR A 64 15.14 -8.23 -10.27
C THR A 64 14.87 -7.37 -9.02
N LYS A 65 13.99 -6.38 -9.14
CA LYS A 65 13.66 -5.50 -8.01
C LYS A 65 12.15 -5.34 -7.87
N SER A 66 11.66 -5.38 -6.63
CA SER A 66 10.30 -5.00 -6.31
C SER A 66 10.25 -4.00 -5.15
N ASN A 67 9.30 -3.06 -5.24
CA ASN A 67 9.01 -2.14 -4.15
C ASN A 67 7.49 -1.99 -4.02
N MET A 68 6.94 -2.42 -2.89
CA MET A 68 5.51 -2.34 -2.58
C MET A 68 5.29 -1.35 -1.45
N GLN A 69 4.66 -0.22 -1.74
CA GLN A 69 4.31 0.80 -0.78
C GLN A 69 2.80 0.84 -0.61
N ILE A 70 2.33 0.47 0.57
CA ILE A 70 0.91 0.42 0.90
C ILE A 70 0.64 1.44 2.01
N SER A 71 -0.31 2.34 1.79
CA SER A 71 -0.66 3.35 2.78
C SER A 71 -2.17 3.48 2.92
N GLY A 72 -2.67 3.54 4.15
CA GLY A 72 -4.10 3.60 4.33
C GLY A 72 -4.58 4.23 5.61
N ILE A 73 -5.88 4.45 5.63
CA ILE A 73 -6.61 4.98 6.78
C ILE A 73 -7.77 4.05 7.11
N LEU A 74 -7.92 3.73 8.39
CA LEU A 74 -9.06 2.99 8.90
C LEU A 74 -9.81 3.82 9.92
N LYS A 75 -11.14 3.89 9.76
CA LYS A 75 -12.06 4.63 10.63
C LYS A 75 -13.24 3.74 11.04
N ASN A 76 -13.84 4.08 12.18
CA ASN A 76 -15.05 3.44 12.71
C ASN A 76 -14.87 1.93 12.98
N GLU A 77 -15.66 1.07 12.32
CA GLU A 77 -15.63 -0.39 12.45
C GLU A 77 -15.05 -1.08 11.19
N ALA A 78 -14.31 -0.34 10.35
CA ALA A 78 -13.72 -0.88 9.13
C ALA A 78 -12.72 -2.00 9.44
N LYS A 79 -12.64 -2.98 8.54
CA LYS A 79 -11.74 -4.13 8.66
C LYS A 79 -10.84 -4.20 7.45
N LYS A 80 -9.55 -4.34 7.68
CA LYS A 80 -8.56 -4.55 6.61
C LYS A 80 -7.76 -5.81 6.88
N LEU A 81 -7.56 -6.59 5.82
CA LEU A 81 -6.57 -7.66 5.76
C LEU A 81 -5.64 -7.39 4.58
N LEU A 82 -4.34 -7.21 4.84
CA LEU A 82 -3.30 -7.14 3.83
C LEU A 82 -2.44 -8.40 3.89
N ARG A 83 -2.21 -9.01 2.74
CA ARG A 83 -1.19 -10.02 2.53
C ARG A 83 -0.20 -9.49 1.53
N GLY A 84 1.04 -9.27 1.95
CA GLY A 84 2.15 -8.87 1.11
C GLY A 84 3.17 -10.00 1.04
N THR A 85 3.53 -10.43 -0.16
CA THR A 85 4.46 -11.54 -0.35
C THR A 85 5.59 -11.14 -1.27
N ILE A 86 6.81 -11.30 -0.80
CA ILE A 86 8.02 -11.28 -1.62
C ILE A 86 8.47 -12.74 -1.75
N ASP A 87 8.49 -13.27 -2.98
CA ASP A 87 8.78 -14.67 -3.27
C ASP A 87 10.06 -14.77 -4.12
N PHE A 88 11.17 -15.12 -3.48
CA PHE A 88 12.46 -15.34 -4.13
C PHE A 88 12.60 -16.80 -4.54
N VAL A 89 12.34 -17.09 -5.82
CA VAL A 89 12.45 -18.41 -6.39
C VAL A 89 13.93 -18.74 -6.67
N HIS A 90 14.31 -20.01 -6.52
CA HIS A 90 15.67 -20.45 -6.80
C HIS A 90 16.16 -19.99 -8.19
N GLY A 91 17.35 -19.41 -8.23
CA GLY A 91 17.96 -18.84 -9.43
C GLY A 91 17.84 -17.32 -9.59
N CYS A 92 17.07 -16.62 -8.72
CA CYS A 92 16.92 -15.16 -8.78
C CYS A 92 18.09 -14.39 -8.10
N VAL A 93 19.30 -14.83 -8.30
CA VAL A 93 20.54 -14.25 -7.73
C VAL A 93 20.57 -12.73 -7.84
N GLY A 94 20.87 -12.05 -6.75
CA GLY A 94 20.96 -10.58 -6.67
C GLY A 94 19.61 -9.87 -6.67
N ALA A 95 18.50 -10.59 -6.52
CA ALA A 95 17.17 -9.98 -6.45
C ALA A 95 16.96 -9.19 -5.13
N LYS A 96 16.18 -8.12 -5.21
CA LYS A 96 15.84 -7.26 -4.07
C LYS A 96 14.34 -6.98 -4.02
N GLY A 97 13.75 -7.15 -2.84
CA GLY A 97 12.33 -6.89 -2.62
C GLY A 97 12.12 -6.10 -1.33
N ASP A 98 11.33 -5.04 -1.43
CA ASP A 98 10.94 -4.20 -0.30
C ASP A 98 9.42 -4.09 -0.22
N GLU A 99 8.87 -4.23 0.99
CA GLU A 99 7.46 -4.00 1.31
C GLU A 99 7.36 -3.04 2.48
N LYS A 100 6.57 -1.99 2.33
CA LYS A 100 6.31 -1.03 3.41
C LYS A 100 4.84 -0.71 3.52
N GLU A 101 4.31 -0.86 4.73
CA GLU A 101 2.96 -0.45 5.06
C GLU A 101 2.95 0.74 6.03
N ASP A 102 2.06 1.71 5.80
CA ASP A 102 1.82 2.85 6.69
C ASP A 102 0.32 3.05 6.92
N VAL A 103 -0.16 2.73 8.12
CA VAL A 103 -1.58 2.75 8.48
C VAL A 103 -1.87 3.82 9.52
N LEU A 104 -2.82 4.70 9.22
CA LEU A 104 -3.39 5.62 10.18
C LEU A 104 -4.73 5.08 10.71
N LEU A 105 -4.81 4.89 12.02
CA LEU A 105 -6.02 4.46 12.73
C LEU A 105 -6.73 5.67 13.33
N VAL A 106 -8.01 5.85 13.02
CA VAL A 106 -8.85 6.94 13.51
C VAL A 106 -10.02 6.38 14.30
N GLY A 107 -9.88 6.33 15.63
CA GLY A 107 -10.82 5.71 16.57
C GLY A 107 -10.29 4.41 17.18
N ASP A 108 -11.18 3.52 17.63
CA ASP A 108 -10.80 2.37 18.45
C ASP A 108 -11.37 1.02 17.99
N ASN A 109 -12.37 0.99 17.10
CA ASN A 109 -13.14 -0.22 16.79
C ASN A 109 -12.78 -0.89 15.45
N MET A 110 -11.77 -0.38 14.74
CA MET A 110 -11.32 -0.96 13.50
C MET A 110 -10.49 -2.24 13.71
N VAL A 111 -10.45 -3.09 12.69
CA VAL A 111 -9.60 -4.27 12.66
C VAL A 111 -8.55 -4.09 11.56
N ASN A 112 -7.30 -4.02 11.96
CA ASN A 112 -6.15 -3.96 11.07
C ASN A 112 -5.34 -5.25 11.17
N GLN A 113 -5.29 -6.01 10.08
CA GLN A 113 -4.51 -7.24 9.99
C GLN A 113 -3.54 -7.16 8.82
N THR A 114 -2.29 -7.50 9.06
CA THR A 114 -1.23 -7.55 8.05
C THR A 114 -0.47 -8.85 8.18
N ILE A 115 -0.27 -9.53 7.07
CA ILE A 115 0.47 -10.79 6.97
C ILE A 115 1.58 -10.59 5.93
N PRO A 116 2.75 -10.05 6.32
CA PRO A 116 3.90 -9.98 5.43
C PRO A 116 4.55 -11.36 5.33
N LEU A 117 4.94 -11.75 4.13
CA LEU A 117 5.63 -13.02 3.85
C LEU A 117 6.86 -12.76 2.98
N ILE A 118 8.00 -13.31 3.40
CA ILE A 118 9.19 -13.42 2.57
C ILE A 118 9.48 -14.91 2.38
N LEU A 119 9.21 -15.41 1.17
CA LEU A 119 9.54 -16.77 0.76
C LEU A 119 10.92 -16.74 0.10
N CYS A 120 11.88 -17.48 0.64
CA CYS A 120 13.26 -17.38 0.19
C CYS A 120 13.82 -18.76 -0.15
N ALA A 121 13.96 -19.02 -1.45
CA ALA A 121 14.60 -20.24 -1.98
C ALA A 121 15.96 -19.93 -2.66
N GLU A 122 16.49 -18.71 -2.51
CA GLU A 122 17.78 -18.26 -3.02
C GLU A 122 18.57 -17.55 -1.91
N GLU A 123 19.88 -17.79 -1.83
CA GLU A 123 20.71 -17.22 -0.75
C GLU A 123 21.19 -15.80 -1.03
N ASP A 124 21.49 -15.47 -2.29
CA ASP A 124 22.00 -14.14 -2.69
C ASP A 124 20.84 -13.21 -3.05
N VAL A 125 20.07 -12.82 -2.06
CA VAL A 125 18.91 -11.91 -2.21
C VAL A 125 18.78 -10.97 -1.00
N GLU A 126 18.08 -9.86 -1.19
CA GLU A 126 17.74 -8.91 -0.12
C GLU A 126 16.21 -8.76 -0.06
N GLY A 127 15.62 -9.14 1.06
CA GLY A 127 14.18 -9.00 1.30
C GLY A 127 13.91 -8.20 2.58
N ASN A 128 13.14 -7.13 2.47
CA ASN A 128 12.78 -6.30 3.62
C ASN A 128 11.27 -6.12 3.70
N HIS A 129 10.74 -6.08 4.91
CA HIS A 129 9.40 -5.59 5.14
C HIS A 129 9.37 -4.65 6.36
N GLY A 130 8.46 -3.69 6.35
CA GLY A 130 8.25 -2.77 7.46
C GLY A 130 6.80 -2.33 7.55
N ALA A 131 6.28 -2.18 8.76
CA ALA A 131 4.95 -1.64 8.99
C ALA A 131 5.01 -0.53 10.04
N SER A 132 4.35 0.59 9.73
CA SER A 132 4.09 1.68 10.65
C SER A 132 2.58 1.76 10.86
N ILE A 133 2.15 1.48 12.08
CA ILE A 133 0.73 1.52 12.44
C ILE A 133 0.58 2.49 13.60
N GLY A 134 -0.08 3.59 13.36
CA GLY A 134 -0.24 4.66 14.35
C GLY A 134 -1.66 5.15 14.48
N LYS A 135 -2.02 5.58 15.68
CA LYS A 135 -3.18 6.44 15.92
C LYS A 135 -2.81 7.89 15.62
N LEU A 136 -3.82 8.69 15.41
CA LEU A 136 -3.63 10.13 15.29
C LEU A 136 -2.96 10.68 16.56
N ASP A 137 -1.88 11.45 16.38
CA ASP A 137 -1.16 12.06 17.50
C ASP A 137 -2.02 13.12 18.19
N GLU A 138 -2.30 12.92 19.48
CA GLU A 138 -3.07 13.85 20.31
C GLU A 138 -2.42 15.24 20.37
N ASN A 139 -1.09 15.33 20.34
CA ASN A 139 -0.37 16.61 20.30
C ASN A 139 -0.62 17.34 18.99
N MET A 140 -0.69 16.62 17.87
CA MET A 140 -1.02 17.20 16.57
C MET A 140 -2.46 17.73 16.55
N LEU A 141 -3.41 16.98 17.12
CA LEU A 141 -4.79 17.43 17.25
C LEU A 141 -4.90 18.65 18.18
N PHE A 142 -4.18 18.64 19.29
CA PHE A 142 -4.12 19.79 20.20
C PHE A 142 -3.52 21.02 19.49
N TYR A 143 -2.42 20.86 18.77
CA TYR A 143 -1.82 21.95 18.00
C TYR A 143 -2.79 22.50 16.94
N ALA A 144 -3.50 21.65 16.22
CA ALA A 144 -4.53 22.08 15.26
C ALA A 144 -5.65 22.88 15.96
N ALA A 145 -6.12 22.41 17.12
CA ALA A 145 -7.14 23.09 17.92
C ALA A 145 -6.67 24.48 18.39
N THR A 146 -5.40 24.66 18.78
CA THR A 146 -4.83 25.97 19.13
C THR A 146 -4.82 26.97 17.97
N ARG A 147 -4.91 26.46 16.73
CA ARG A 147 -5.04 27.26 15.49
C ARG A 147 -6.48 27.41 15.01
N GLY A 148 -7.44 26.98 15.80
CA GLY A 148 -8.87 27.08 15.48
C GLY A 148 -9.39 25.98 14.54
N ILE A 149 -8.61 24.92 14.31
CA ILE A 149 -9.01 23.76 13.50
C ILE A 149 -9.61 22.71 14.45
N PRO A 150 -10.91 22.39 14.34
CA PRO A 150 -11.53 21.35 15.17
C PRO A 150 -10.89 19.97 14.91
N PRO A 151 -10.88 19.05 15.90
CA PRO A 151 -10.27 17.72 15.74
C PRO A 151 -10.79 16.94 14.54
N GLU A 152 -12.09 16.99 14.25
CA GLU A 152 -12.72 16.33 13.10
C GLU A 152 -12.19 16.87 11.77
N GLU A 153 -12.01 18.19 11.68
CA GLU A 153 -11.45 18.82 10.49
C GLU A 153 -9.96 18.50 10.32
N ALA A 154 -9.20 18.46 11.41
CA ALA A 154 -7.81 18.03 11.37
C ALA A 154 -7.69 16.57 10.89
N GLN A 155 -8.56 15.68 11.36
CA GLN A 155 -8.63 14.29 10.89
C GLN A 155 -8.98 14.20 9.39
N ARG A 156 -9.92 15.03 8.93
CA ARG A 156 -10.31 15.10 7.52
C ARG A 156 -9.13 15.54 6.66
N LEU A 157 -8.45 16.61 7.04
CA LEU A 157 -7.30 17.15 6.31
C LEU A 157 -6.15 16.13 6.21
N LEU A 158 -5.84 15.42 7.29
CA LEU A 158 -4.81 14.38 7.30
C LEU A 158 -5.20 13.17 6.42
N THR A 159 -6.48 12.82 6.43
CA THR A 159 -7.00 11.77 5.54
C THR A 159 -6.82 12.17 4.07
N LEU A 160 -7.24 13.38 3.72
CA LEU A 160 -7.09 13.91 2.36
C LEU A 160 -5.62 13.97 1.93
N ALA A 161 -4.74 14.46 2.80
CA ALA A 161 -3.31 14.54 2.50
C ALA A 161 -2.67 13.17 2.21
N LYS A 162 -3.06 12.12 2.96
CA LYS A 162 -2.58 10.75 2.71
C LYS A 162 -3.07 10.21 1.36
N ILE A 163 -4.34 10.39 1.03
CA ILE A 163 -4.89 9.94 -0.25
C ILE A 163 -4.28 10.75 -1.40
N GLU A 164 -4.13 12.06 -1.25
CA GLU A 164 -3.54 12.93 -2.28
C GLU A 164 -2.09 12.58 -2.59
N ALA A 165 -1.32 12.17 -1.59
CA ALA A 165 0.06 11.71 -1.80
C ALA A 165 0.16 10.49 -2.74
N ILE A 166 -0.90 9.69 -2.84
CA ILE A 166 -1.00 8.56 -3.76
C ILE A 166 -1.65 9.00 -5.08
N ASN A 167 -2.73 9.78 -4.99
CA ASN A 167 -3.46 10.30 -6.15
C ASN A 167 -2.52 11.05 -7.11
N SER A 168 -1.62 11.87 -6.58
CA SER A 168 -0.64 12.62 -7.37
C SER A 168 0.32 11.71 -8.19
N GLN A 169 0.44 10.44 -7.86
CA GLN A 169 1.26 9.47 -8.59
C GLN A 169 0.52 8.80 -9.76
N ILE A 170 -0.80 8.99 -9.86
CA ILE A 170 -1.61 8.45 -10.96
C ILE A 170 -1.32 9.26 -12.23
N PRO A 171 -0.88 8.63 -13.33
CA PRO A 171 -0.53 9.37 -14.56
C PRO A 171 -1.72 10.05 -15.23
N SER A 172 -2.92 9.44 -15.17
CA SER A 172 -4.13 9.95 -15.82
C SER A 172 -4.77 11.09 -15.02
N GLU A 173 -4.87 12.27 -15.65
CA GLU A 173 -5.54 13.43 -15.06
C GLU A 173 -7.04 13.17 -14.83
N GLU A 174 -7.69 12.45 -15.74
CA GLU A 174 -9.09 12.05 -15.62
C GLU A 174 -9.33 11.20 -14.37
N VAL A 175 -8.45 10.21 -14.12
CA VAL A 175 -8.55 9.34 -12.93
C VAL A 175 -8.27 10.13 -11.66
N ARG A 176 -7.27 11.02 -11.65
CA ARG A 176 -7.01 11.90 -10.50
C ARG A 176 -8.23 12.76 -10.16
N GLY A 177 -8.84 13.39 -11.16
CA GLY A 177 -10.05 14.21 -10.98
C GLY A 177 -11.26 13.40 -10.48
N ALA A 178 -11.38 12.13 -10.88
CA ALA A 178 -12.41 11.25 -10.34
C ALA A 178 -12.20 10.94 -8.85
N VAL A 179 -10.95 10.75 -8.42
CA VAL A 179 -10.59 10.57 -7.00
C VAL A 179 -10.92 11.84 -6.19
N GLU A 180 -10.54 13.01 -6.66
CA GLU A 180 -10.84 14.29 -6.02
C GLU A 180 -12.35 14.55 -5.87
N THR A 181 -13.13 14.11 -6.85
CA THR A 181 -14.60 14.25 -6.81
C THR A 181 -15.24 13.29 -5.80
N TYR A 182 -14.61 12.14 -5.54
CA TYR A 182 -15.09 11.15 -4.58
C TYR A 182 -14.83 11.56 -3.13
N LEU A 183 -13.76 12.29 -2.84
CA LEU A 183 -13.29 12.70 -1.49
C LEU A 183 -14.02 13.93 -0.95
#